data_4df0edb5eccf06ba626992fbb7bd9a37
#
_entry.id   4df0edb5eccf06ba626992fbb7bd9a37
#
_cell.length_a   1.000
_cell.length_b   1.000
_cell.length_c   1.000
_cell.angle_alpha   90.00
_cell.angle_beta   90.00
_cell.angle_gamma   90.00
#
_symmetry.space_group_name_H-M   'P 1'
#
loop_
_entity.id
_entity.type
_entity.pdbx_description
1 polymer ?
#
loop_
_entity_poly.entity_id
_entity_poly.type
_entity_poly.pdbx_seq_one_letter_code
_entity_poly.pdbx_strand_id
1 'polypeptide(L)'
;MLTLRSLLPLLVALALPAWADEAEIRKNLAQRLPAFPKIDEVTKTPVPGLWEVRIGNEVLYTDADGSHIFEGELIDTKNKANLTRARIAKLTAIKFDELPLKDAIVIKQGNGARKLAVFADPNCGYCKRLERELVALKDVTIYNFIYPVLGPDSDQKSRAIWCSKDAMKTWRDW
;
A
#
# COMPACT_ATOMS: atom_id res chain seq x y z
N MET A 1 20.19 72.77 3.43
CA MET A 1 20.70 71.39 3.18
C MET A 1 19.59 70.40 3.58
N LEU A 2 18.80 69.97 2.59
CA LEU A 2 17.73 68.97 2.80
C LEU A 2 18.31 67.59 2.49
N THR A 3 18.34 66.72 3.49
CA THR A 3 18.75 65.30 3.30
C THR A 3 17.53 64.49 2.91
N LEU A 4 17.54 64.04 1.65
CA LEU A 4 16.55 63.16 1.04
C LEU A 4 16.77 61.74 1.57
N ARG A 5 15.89 61.26 2.50
CA ARG A 5 15.90 59.87 2.98
C ARG A 5 15.20 58.98 1.96
N SER A 6 16.00 58.18 1.20
CA SER A 6 15.52 57.10 0.33
C SER A 6 14.78 56.03 1.16
N LEU A 7 13.47 55.95 1.05
CA LEU A 7 12.67 54.81 1.49
C LEU A 7 12.78 53.72 0.46
N LEU A 8 13.58 52.67 0.77
CA LEU A 8 13.64 51.46 -0.04
C LEU A 8 12.40 50.58 0.29
N PRO A 9 11.54 50.26 -0.68
CA PRO A 9 10.39 49.40 -0.39
C PRO A 9 10.88 47.98 -0.12
N LEU A 10 10.57 47.47 1.05
CA LEU A 10 10.79 46.09 1.45
C LEU A 10 9.79 45.21 0.66
N LEU A 11 10.27 44.56 -0.42
CA LEU A 11 9.51 43.55 -1.15
C LEU A 11 9.35 42.31 -0.23
N VAL A 12 8.23 42.21 0.45
CA VAL A 12 7.83 40.97 1.14
C VAL A 12 7.38 40.00 0.06
N ALA A 13 8.25 39.06 -0.29
CA ALA A 13 7.88 37.90 -1.11
C ALA A 13 6.90 37.04 -0.29
N LEU A 14 5.61 37.18 -0.57
CA LEU A 14 4.57 36.27 -0.10
C LEU A 14 4.83 34.90 -0.71
N ALA A 15 5.42 34.01 0.08
CA ALA A 15 5.46 32.59 -0.24
C ALA A 15 4.00 32.07 -0.26
N LEU A 16 3.44 31.88 -1.45
CA LEU A 16 2.14 31.29 -1.62
C LEU A 16 2.15 29.86 -1.03
N PRO A 17 1.16 29.47 -0.25
CA PRO A 17 1.13 28.16 0.38
C PRO A 17 1.04 27.05 -0.70
N ALA A 18 1.72 25.95 -0.45
CA ALA A 18 1.72 24.73 -1.28
C ALA A 18 0.33 24.13 -1.61
N TRP A 19 -0.70 24.64 -0.96
CA TRP A 19 -2.11 24.26 -1.11
C TRP A 19 -2.75 24.77 -2.41
N ALA A 20 -2.20 25.82 -3.00
CA ALA A 20 -2.70 26.35 -4.26
C ALA A 20 -2.50 25.35 -5.41
N ASP A 21 -1.35 24.72 -5.44
CA ASP A 21 -0.99 23.73 -6.49
C ASP A 21 -1.84 22.44 -6.37
N GLU A 22 -2.09 21.94 -5.15
CA GLU A 22 -2.94 20.76 -4.93
C GLU A 22 -4.38 20.99 -5.41
N ALA A 23 -4.96 22.12 -5.04
CA ALA A 23 -6.34 22.47 -5.42
C ALA A 23 -6.48 22.62 -6.94
N GLU A 24 -5.46 23.18 -7.58
CA GLU A 24 -5.41 23.34 -9.01
C GLU A 24 -5.30 22.01 -9.75
N ILE A 25 -4.41 21.11 -9.30
CA ILE A 25 -4.28 19.75 -9.84
C ILE A 25 -5.61 19.01 -9.77
N ARG A 26 -6.26 18.99 -8.59
CA ARG A 26 -7.56 18.33 -8.40
C ARG A 26 -8.63 18.88 -9.34
N LYS A 27 -8.72 20.21 -9.44
CA LYS A 27 -9.68 20.89 -10.31
C LYS A 27 -9.45 20.54 -11.77
N ASN A 28 -8.20 20.63 -12.24
CA ASN A 28 -7.84 20.44 -13.64
C ASN A 28 -8.04 18.98 -14.06
N LEU A 29 -7.63 18.01 -13.23
CA LEU A 29 -7.86 16.60 -13.52
C LEU A 29 -9.36 16.27 -13.57
N ALA A 30 -10.17 16.78 -12.64
CA ALA A 30 -11.62 16.57 -12.66
C ALA A 30 -12.31 17.20 -13.87
N GLN A 31 -11.82 18.35 -14.35
CA GLN A 31 -12.38 19.00 -15.54
C GLN A 31 -11.98 18.33 -16.85
N ARG A 32 -10.72 17.89 -16.95
CA ARG A 32 -10.16 17.31 -18.17
C ARG A 32 -10.52 15.84 -18.33
N LEU A 33 -10.68 15.13 -17.22
CA LEU A 33 -10.98 13.70 -17.16
C LEU A 33 -12.21 13.44 -16.26
N PRO A 34 -13.45 13.68 -16.75
CA PRO A 34 -14.66 13.55 -15.92
C PRO A 34 -14.89 12.15 -15.33
N ALA A 35 -14.34 11.10 -15.99
CA ALA A 35 -14.40 9.72 -15.49
C ALA A 35 -13.22 9.34 -14.57
N PHE A 36 -12.33 10.30 -14.23
CA PHE A 36 -11.20 10.03 -13.36
C PHE A 36 -11.69 9.67 -11.95
N PRO A 37 -11.12 8.64 -11.33
CA PRO A 37 -11.54 8.26 -9.98
C PRO A 37 -11.32 9.36 -8.96
N LYS A 38 -12.01 9.27 -7.83
CA LYS A 38 -11.84 10.23 -6.73
C LYS A 38 -10.39 10.23 -6.25
N ILE A 39 -9.76 11.40 -6.29
CA ILE A 39 -8.41 11.60 -5.79
C ILE A 39 -8.45 11.69 -4.26
N ASP A 40 -7.76 10.79 -3.58
CA ASP A 40 -7.67 10.79 -2.12
C ASP A 40 -6.62 11.77 -1.60
N GLU A 41 -5.47 11.84 -2.28
CA GLU A 41 -4.35 12.65 -1.81
C GLU A 41 -3.53 13.18 -3.00
N VAL A 42 -3.02 14.40 -2.87
CA VAL A 42 -2.05 14.99 -3.80
C VAL A 42 -0.89 15.52 -2.98
N THR A 43 0.34 15.07 -3.27
CA THR A 43 1.53 15.44 -2.50
C THR A 43 2.72 15.75 -3.42
N LYS A 44 3.64 16.58 -2.93
CA LYS A 44 4.90 16.87 -3.63
C LYS A 44 5.81 15.64 -3.61
N THR A 45 6.47 15.38 -4.74
CA THR A 45 7.57 14.42 -4.80
C THR A 45 8.91 15.13 -4.54
N PRO A 46 10.00 14.39 -4.33
CA PRO A 46 11.35 14.95 -4.31
C PRO A 46 11.80 15.56 -5.65
N VAL A 47 11.07 15.28 -6.74
CA VAL A 47 11.38 15.83 -8.06
C VAL A 47 10.62 17.15 -8.26
N PRO A 48 11.31 18.28 -8.46
CA PRO A 48 10.64 19.56 -8.68
C PRO A 48 9.64 19.50 -9.84
N GLY A 49 8.43 20.03 -9.61
CA GLY A 49 7.36 20.07 -10.62
C GLY A 49 6.61 18.75 -10.82
N LEU A 50 7.02 17.67 -10.16
CA LEU A 50 6.32 16.37 -10.19
C LEU A 50 5.54 16.16 -8.90
N TRP A 51 4.28 15.82 -9.02
CA TRP A 51 3.35 15.59 -7.92
C TRP A 51 2.89 14.14 -7.90
N GLU A 52 2.71 13.57 -6.71
CA GLU A 52 2.07 12.29 -6.50
C GLU A 52 0.56 12.48 -6.35
N VAL A 53 -0.22 11.67 -7.05
CA VAL A 53 -1.68 11.58 -6.96
C VAL A 53 -2.05 10.18 -6.50
N ARG A 54 -2.71 10.07 -5.34
CA ARG A 54 -3.15 8.79 -4.79
C ARG A 54 -4.64 8.57 -5.03
N ILE A 55 -4.97 7.36 -5.47
CA ILE A 55 -6.32 6.87 -5.68
C ILE A 55 -6.40 5.47 -5.03
N GLY A 56 -7.02 5.37 -3.86
CA GLY A 56 -6.99 4.13 -3.08
C GLY A 56 -5.56 3.73 -2.74
N ASN A 57 -5.13 2.59 -3.25
CA ASN A 57 -3.78 2.07 -3.09
C ASN A 57 -2.88 2.30 -4.31
N GLU A 58 -3.41 2.97 -5.33
CA GLU A 58 -2.66 3.31 -6.54
C GLU A 58 -1.97 4.65 -6.39
N VAL A 59 -0.80 4.76 -7.00
CA VAL A 59 0.04 5.96 -7.02
C VAL A 59 0.34 6.32 -8.46
N LEU A 60 -0.09 7.51 -8.84
CA LEU A 60 0.16 8.13 -10.13
C LEU A 60 0.98 9.41 -9.91
N TYR A 61 1.51 9.95 -10.98
CA TYR A 61 2.23 11.23 -10.93
C TYR A 61 1.63 12.21 -11.92
N THR A 62 1.79 13.51 -11.66
CA THR A 62 1.35 14.58 -12.54
C THR A 62 2.30 15.77 -12.46
N ASP A 63 2.26 16.62 -13.49
CA ASP A 63 2.90 17.93 -13.45
C ASP A 63 2.13 18.91 -12.55
N ALA A 64 2.70 20.09 -12.34
CA ALA A 64 2.22 21.05 -11.36
C ALA A 64 0.81 21.60 -11.64
N ASP A 65 0.30 21.49 -12.85
CA ASP A 65 -1.04 21.95 -13.25
C ASP A 65 -1.99 20.81 -13.65
N GLY A 66 -1.58 19.54 -13.48
CA GLY A 66 -2.41 18.39 -13.82
C GLY A 66 -2.64 18.22 -15.32
N SER A 67 -1.71 18.67 -16.17
CA SER A 67 -1.83 18.54 -17.64
C SER A 67 -1.47 17.17 -18.15
N HIS A 68 -0.60 16.45 -17.45
CA HIS A 68 -0.11 15.12 -17.84
C HIS A 68 -0.20 14.16 -16.65
N ILE A 69 -0.55 12.92 -16.91
CA ILE A 69 -0.50 11.82 -15.94
C ILE A 69 0.60 10.87 -16.35
N PHE A 70 1.39 10.44 -15.36
CA PHE A 70 2.43 9.45 -15.50
C PHE A 70 2.08 8.24 -14.66
N GLU A 71 1.97 7.08 -15.30
CA GLU A 71 1.86 5.79 -14.64
C GLU A 71 3.23 5.11 -14.67
N GLY A 72 3.71 4.70 -13.50
CA GLY A 72 5.02 4.03 -13.42
C GLY A 72 5.69 4.18 -12.08
N GLU A 73 6.97 3.85 -12.05
CA GLU A 73 7.77 3.86 -10.82
C GLU A 73 8.73 5.05 -10.79
N LEU A 74 8.68 5.82 -9.71
CA LEU A 74 9.66 6.84 -9.39
C LEU A 74 10.81 6.21 -8.63
N ILE A 75 11.99 6.19 -9.25
CA ILE A 75 13.18 5.57 -8.67
C ILE A 75 14.22 6.64 -8.37
N ASP A 76 14.61 6.73 -7.11
CA ASP A 76 15.77 7.50 -6.68
C ASP A 76 17.04 6.71 -7.01
N THR A 77 17.70 7.05 -8.09
CA THR A 77 18.91 6.35 -8.57
C THR A 77 20.11 6.58 -7.68
N LYS A 78 20.17 7.72 -6.96
CA LYS A 78 21.25 8.05 -6.03
C LYS A 78 21.21 7.13 -4.79
N ASN A 79 20.04 6.95 -4.22
CA ASN A 79 19.83 6.12 -3.04
C ASN A 79 19.40 4.68 -3.41
N LYS A 80 19.27 4.36 -4.70
CA LYS A 80 18.81 3.07 -5.22
C LYS A 80 17.46 2.64 -4.60
N ALA A 81 16.57 3.61 -4.39
CA ALA A 81 15.28 3.40 -3.74
C ALA A 81 14.13 3.57 -4.73
N ASN A 82 13.20 2.63 -4.76
CA ASN A 82 11.96 2.76 -5.50
C ASN A 82 10.92 3.46 -4.59
N LEU A 83 10.69 4.74 -4.83
CA LEU A 83 9.82 5.58 -4.01
C LEU A 83 8.35 5.16 -4.15
N THR A 84 7.92 4.81 -5.36
CA THR A 84 6.55 4.33 -5.62
C THR A 84 6.25 3.04 -4.87
N ARG A 85 7.12 2.05 -4.96
CA ARG A 85 6.95 0.78 -4.22
C ARG A 85 6.95 0.98 -2.71
N ALA A 86 7.85 1.82 -2.20
CA ALA A 86 7.90 2.15 -0.78
C ALA A 86 6.60 2.82 -0.31
N ARG A 87 6.04 3.71 -1.15
CA ARG A 87 4.76 4.37 -0.88
C ARG A 87 3.60 3.38 -0.88
N ILE A 88 3.48 2.55 -1.91
CA ILE A 88 2.44 1.51 -2.01
C ILE A 88 2.54 0.53 -0.83
N ALA A 89 3.74 0.06 -0.50
CA ALA A 89 3.95 -0.82 0.64
C ALA A 89 3.48 -0.18 1.96
N LYS A 90 3.69 1.13 2.14
CA LYS A 90 3.19 1.87 3.30
C LYS A 90 1.67 2.01 3.31
N LEU A 91 1.05 2.23 2.14
CA LEU A 91 -0.40 2.36 1.99
C LEU A 91 -1.14 1.03 2.21
N THR A 92 -0.52 -0.06 1.79
CA THR A 92 -1.09 -1.42 1.91
C THR A 92 -0.62 -2.16 3.16
N ALA A 93 0.18 -1.52 4.02
CA ALA A 93 0.66 -2.13 5.24
C ALA A 93 -0.50 -2.48 6.18
N ILE A 94 -0.59 -3.75 6.52
CA ILE A 94 -1.55 -4.27 7.50
C ILE A 94 -0.85 -4.35 8.84
N LYS A 95 -1.46 -3.78 9.88
CA LYS A 95 -0.97 -3.96 11.23
C LYS A 95 -1.35 -5.34 11.74
N PHE A 96 -0.34 -6.11 12.16
CA PHE A 96 -0.55 -7.48 12.61
C PHE A 96 -1.60 -7.59 13.73
N ASP A 97 -1.60 -6.63 14.64
CA ASP A 97 -2.49 -6.62 15.81
C ASP A 97 -3.96 -6.28 15.44
N GLU A 98 -4.22 -5.79 14.23
CA GLU A 98 -5.57 -5.54 13.70
C GLU A 98 -6.15 -6.77 12.98
N LEU A 99 -5.35 -7.83 12.78
CA LEU A 99 -5.82 -9.06 12.14
C LEU A 99 -6.78 -9.82 13.07
N PRO A 100 -7.85 -10.42 12.55
CA PRO A 100 -8.78 -11.23 13.31
C PRO A 100 -8.18 -12.61 13.63
N LEU A 101 -7.17 -12.66 14.50
CA LEU A 101 -6.36 -13.85 14.75
C LEU A 101 -7.18 -15.07 15.23
N LYS A 102 -8.39 -14.85 15.79
CA LYS A 102 -9.35 -15.92 16.16
C LYS A 102 -9.89 -16.68 14.96
N ASP A 103 -9.84 -16.07 13.76
CA ASP A 103 -10.36 -16.63 12.51
C ASP A 103 -9.24 -17.28 11.68
N ALA A 104 -8.08 -17.56 12.30
CA ALA A 104 -6.95 -18.21 11.67
C ALA A 104 -6.76 -19.64 12.18
N ILE A 105 -6.27 -20.52 11.32
CA ILE A 105 -5.70 -21.80 11.75
C ILE A 105 -4.31 -21.50 12.31
N VAL A 106 -4.12 -21.77 13.62
CA VAL A 106 -2.89 -21.43 14.33
C VAL A 106 -1.94 -22.62 14.36
N ILE A 107 -0.75 -22.45 13.82
CA ILE A 107 0.31 -23.44 13.78
C ILE A 107 1.51 -22.90 14.55
N LYS A 108 1.80 -23.48 15.72
CA LYS A 108 2.94 -23.09 16.53
C LYS A 108 4.10 -24.05 16.34
N GLN A 109 5.29 -23.50 16.09
CA GLN A 109 6.53 -24.26 15.93
C GLN A 109 7.58 -23.72 16.93
N GLY A 110 8.23 -24.61 17.66
CA GLY A 110 9.16 -24.25 18.72
C GLY A 110 8.53 -23.37 19.79
N ASN A 111 9.25 -22.31 20.21
CA ASN A 111 8.74 -21.36 21.22
C ASN A 111 7.67 -20.41 20.67
N GLY A 112 7.52 -20.31 19.33
CA GLY A 112 6.52 -19.46 18.68
C GLY A 112 6.77 -17.95 18.79
N ALA A 113 8.00 -17.51 19.08
CA ALA A 113 8.33 -16.11 19.36
C ALA A 113 8.05 -15.17 18.19
N ARG A 114 8.28 -15.63 16.97
CA ARG A 114 7.98 -14.86 15.76
C ARG A 114 6.53 -15.11 15.35
N LYS A 115 5.87 -14.12 14.79
CA LYS A 115 4.50 -14.23 14.27
C LYS A 115 4.49 -14.03 12.76
N LEU A 116 3.74 -14.87 12.07
CA LEU A 116 3.54 -14.80 10.63
C LEU A 116 2.05 -14.96 10.34
N ALA A 117 1.48 -14.07 9.54
CA ALA A 117 0.15 -14.22 8.97
C ALA A 117 0.25 -14.64 7.51
N VAL A 118 -0.49 -15.65 7.12
CA VAL A 118 -0.55 -16.18 5.76
C VAL A 118 -2.00 -16.21 5.32
N PHE A 119 -2.28 -15.67 4.14
CA PHE A 119 -3.57 -15.77 3.49
C PHE A 119 -3.44 -16.76 2.34
N ALA A 120 -4.16 -17.86 2.39
CA ALA A 120 -3.95 -18.96 1.46
C ALA A 120 -5.28 -19.55 0.96
N ASP A 121 -5.32 -19.80 -0.35
CA ASP A 121 -6.42 -20.52 -0.98
C ASP A 121 -6.07 -22.00 -1.08
N PRO A 122 -6.99 -22.94 -0.74
CA PRO A 122 -6.73 -24.38 -0.79
C PRO A 122 -6.44 -24.91 -2.21
N ASN A 123 -6.85 -24.22 -3.26
CA ASN A 123 -6.55 -24.57 -4.66
C ASN A 123 -5.29 -23.88 -5.21
N CYS A 124 -4.64 -23.03 -4.42
CA CYS A 124 -3.45 -22.33 -4.84
C CYS A 124 -2.22 -23.21 -4.76
N GLY A 125 -1.69 -23.64 -5.88
CA GLY A 125 -0.47 -24.47 -5.95
C GLY A 125 0.77 -23.81 -5.32
N TYR A 126 0.90 -22.49 -5.44
CA TYR A 126 1.98 -21.72 -4.78
C TYR A 126 1.80 -21.66 -3.26
N CYS A 127 0.56 -21.57 -2.77
CA CYS A 127 0.27 -21.62 -1.35
C CYS A 127 0.67 -22.98 -0.75
N LYS A 128 0.38 -24.09 -1.46
CA LYS A 128 0.81 -25.43 -1.04
C LYS A 128 2.33 -25.58 -1.05
N ARG A 129 3.00 -24.96 -2.00
CA ARG A 129 4.48 -24.96 -2.03
C ARG A 129 5.03 -24.15 -0.83
N LEU A 130 4.48 -22.98 -0.57
CA LEU A 130 4.85 -22.16 0.59
C LEU A 130 4.66 -22.94 1.90
N GLU A 131 3.51 -23.61 2.07
CA GLU A 131 3.22 -24.40 3.29
C GLU A 131 4.31 -25.44 3.57
N ARG A 132 4.82 -26.13 2.54
CA ARG A 132 5.93 -27.09 2.70
C ARG A 132 7.23 -26.42 3.15
N GLU A 133 7.49 -25.20 2.69
CA GLU A 133 8.67 -24.45 3.11
C GLU A 133 8.51 -23.89 4.54
N LEU A 134 7.28 -23.53 4.95
CA LEU A 134 6.97 -23.05 6.29
C LEU A 134 7.20 -24.10 7.36
N VAL A 135 7.10 -25.39 7.03
CA VAL A 135 7.37 -26.49 8.00
C VAL A 135 8.83 -26.46 8.51
N ALA A 136 9.77 -25.95 7.71
CA ALA A 136 11.19 -25.85 8.10
C ALA A 136 11.49 -24.66 9.04
N LEU A 137 10.55 -23.73 9.23
CA LEU A 137 10.75 -22.60 10.11
C LEU A 137 10.79 -23.05 11.58
N LYS A 138 11.59 -22.35 12.38
CA LYS A 138 11.68 -22.58 13.83
C LYS A 138 11.19 -21.35 14.58
N ASP A 139 10.68 -21.56 15.78
CA ASP A 139 10.31 -20.49 16.70
C ASP A 139 9.33 -19.47 16.11
N VAL A 140 8.28 -19.97 15.44
CA VAL A 140 7.27 -19.16 14.79
C VAL A 140 5.85 -19.63 15.13
N THR A 141 4.95 -18.68 15.31
CA THR A 141 3.50 -18.90 15.32
C THR A 141 2.94 -18.42 13.99
N ILE A 142 2.40 -19.33 13.18
CA ILE A 142 1.80 -19.05 11.88
C ILE A 142 0.30 -18.97 12.06
N TYR A 143 -0.29 -17.86 11.66
CA TYR A 143 -1.73 -17.63 11.59
C TYR A 143 -2.14 -17.75 10.13
N ASN A 144 -2.68 -18.90 9.76
CA ASN A 144 -3.09 -19.19 8.40
C ASN A 144 -4.58 -18.89 8.23
N PHE A 145 -4.88 -17.86 7.45
CA PHE A 145 -6.22 -17.46 7.07
C PHE A 145 -6.59 -18.14 5.75
N ILE A 146 -7.63 -18.95 5.78
CA ILE A 146 -8.17 -19.55 4.56
C ILE A 146 -8.89 -18.44 3.78
N TYR A 147 -8.44 -18.19 2.55
CA TYR A 147 -8.92 -17.09 1.71
C TYR A 147 -9.30 -17.60 0.30
N PRO A 148 -10.56 -18.07 0.11
CA PRO A 148 -11.01 -18.70 -1.13
C PRO A 148 -11.28 -17.67 -2.23
N VAL A 149 -10.31 -17.44 -3.11
CA VAL A 149 -10.41 -16.46 -4.22
C VAL A 149 -10.36 -17.12 -5.61
N LEU A 150 -10.03 -18.41 -5.69
CA LEU A 150 -9.86 -19.12 -6.96
C LEU A 150 -11.13 -19.81 -7.46
N GLY A 151 -12.28 -19.48 -6.90
CA GLY A 151 -13.58 -19.94 -7.39
C GLY A 151 -14.39 -20.80 -6.41
N PRO A 152 -15.54 -21.34 -6.83
CA PRO A 152 -16.48 -22.03 -5.96
C PRO A 152 -15.93 -23.29 -5.27
N ASP A 153 -15.03 -24.02 -5.94
CA ASP A 153 -14.37 -25.19 -5.36
C ASP A 153 -13.47 -24.80 -4.19
N SER A 154 -12.79 -23.66 -4.27
CA SER A 154 -12.00 -23.11 -3.15
C SER A 154 -12.86 -22.79 -1.92
N ASP A 155 -14.07 -22.23 -2.12
CA ASP A 155 -15.01 -21.95 -1.03
C ASP A 155 -15.46 -23.26 -0.37
N GLN A 156 -15.86 -24.26 -1.16
CA GLN A 156 -16.29 -25.55 -0.64
C GLN A 156 -15.19 -26.24 0.18
N LYS A 157 -13.96 -26.24 -0.33
CA LYS A 157 -12.79 -26.82 0.34
C LYS A 157 -12.46 -26.05 1.61
N SER A 158 -12.50 -24.73 1.57
CA SER A 158 -12.26 -23.87 2.74
C SER A 158 -13.23 -24.18 3.88
N ARG A 159 -14.51 -24.35 3.55
CA ARG A 159 -15.53 -24.76 4.52
C ARG A 159 -15.25 -26.14 5.10
N ALA A 160 -14.89 -27.11 4.25
CA ALA A 160 -14.59 -28.47 4.68
C ALA A 160 -13.37 -28.51 5.63
N ILE A 161 -12.33 -27.72 5.33
CA ILE A 161 -11.15 -27.60 6.20
C ILE A 161 -11.54 -26.95 7.54
N TRP A 162 -12.20 -25.79 7.49
CA TRP A 162 -12.54 -25.01 8.68
C TRP A 162 -13.49 -25.72 9.62
N CYS A 163 -14.48 -26.44 9.08
CA CYS A 163 -15.48 -27.18 9.85
C CYS A 163 -15.03 -28.59 10.26
N SER A 164 -13.81 -29.01 9.92
CA SER A 164 -13.29 -30.31 10.33
C SER A 164 -12.97 -30.37 11.83
N LYS A 165 -12.87 -31.58 12.40
CA LYS A 165 -12.50 -31.75 13.79
C LYS A 165 -11.11 -31.20 14.13
N ASP A 166 -10.20 -31.22 13.17
CA ASP A 166 -8.85 -30.68 13.27
C ASP A 166 -8.50 -29.92 11.99
N ALA A 167 -8.81 -28.63 12.01
CA ALA A 167 -8.61 -27.77 10.84
C ALA A 167 -7.13 -27.67 10.45
N MET A 168 -6.21 -27.70 11.43
CA MET A 168 -4.78 -27.66 11.16
C MET A 168 -4.30 -28.91 10.43
N LYS A 169 -4.72 -30.09 10.92
CA LYS A 169 -4.36 -31.36 10.27
C LYS A 169 -4.98 -31.42 8.87
N THR A 170 -6.26 -31.08 8.75
CA THR A 170 -6.97 -31.10 7.46
C THR A 170 -6.35 -30.15 6.46
N TRP A 171 -5.91 -28.96 6.87
CA TRP A 171 -5.18 -28.02 6.03
C TRP A 171 -3.86 -28.60 5.51
N ARG A 172 -3.10 -29.25 6.36
CA ARG A 172 -1.80 -29.84 5.98
C ARG A 172 -1.93 -31.08 5.09
N ASP A 173 -2.97 -31.87 5.31
CA ASP A 173 -3.22 -33.09 4.53
C ASP A 173 -3.82 -32.79 3.15
N TRP A 174 -4.30 -31.56 2.95
CA TRP A 174 -4.89 -31.05 1.70
C TRP A 174 -3.80 -30.69 0.68
#